data_f69e505f2a8547077dcd8b543fdabf21
#
_entry.id   f69e505f2a8547077dcd8b543fdabf21
#
_cell.length_a   1.000
_cell.length_b   1.000
_cell.length_c   1.000
_cell.angle_alpha   90.00
_cell.angle_beta   90.00
_cell.angle_gamma   90.00
#
_symmetry.space_group_name_H-M   'P 1'
#
loop_
_entity.id
_entity.type
_entity.pdbx_description
1 polymer ?
#
loop_
_entity_poly.entity_id
_entity_poly.type
_entity_poly.pdbx_seq_one_letter_code
_entity_poly.pdbx_strand_id
1 'polypeptide(L)'
;MKKFIKIAVAVLIICGIGAGGFYGWKKYQQTKTPDVVFQTEEVKRSDIMSVINASGTVEPEELVNVGAQVSGKIMSFGTDADGKTVDYGSRVTKGMVLAKIDEVLYQAALKEAEATLLQAKAGILRSEANYKQSKAKLALAERNWKRAQELYPKRAMAQSEYDSCESNYLTSNADIAVAEAEKEQAKAQLAIAEALMVKARRNLSYCVIASPVDGVIVDRRVSIGQTLVSNMSASSIFLIATDLKKMQVWASVNEADIGSVKKGMPVLFTVDTFPGKEFKGVVHKVRLNATMSQNVVTYVVEISTDNSDGTLLPYLTANVRFIRSRRENVINVSNAALRYMPDDPKLVVSAQRQEFVEGIKREKNERIIWIAEGKQLKFIKVKAGLATGNATEIIDSPLKEGDLVVNAHSDAAVAKKRGGAKTDGRSPFMPQMPKRNRNSAKGK
;
A
#
# COMPACT_ATOMS: atom_id res chain seq x y z
N MET A 1 -91.29 47.16 -24.81
CA MET A 1 -89.89 47.62 -24.97
C MET A 1 -89.25 48.08 -23.67
N LYS A 2 -89.89 48.87 -22.77
CA LYS A 2 -89.24 49.39 -21.52
C LYS A 2 -88.79 48.33 -20.49
N LYS A 3 -89.38 47.10 -20.44
CA LYS A 3 -88.95 46.00 -19.52
C LYS A 3 -87.71 45.26 -19.98
N PHE A 4 -87.51 45.13 -21.33
CA PHE A 4 -86.31 44.45 -21.90
C PHE A 4 -85.02 45.29 -21.67
N ILE A 5 -85.17 46.62 -21.78
CA ILE A 5 -84.01 47.53 -21.58
C ILE A 5 -83.53 47.50 -20.12
N LYS A 6 -84.45 47.39 -19.18
CA LYS A 6 -84.07 47.29 -17.71
C LYS A 6 -83.36 45.99 -17.42
N ILE A 7 -83.73 44.88 -18.05
CA ILE A 7 -83.06 43.54 -17.86
C ILE A 7 -81.66 43.56 -18.49
N ALA A 8 -81.52 44.14 -19.67
CA ALA A 8 -80.24 44.28 -20.38
C ALA A 8 -79.23 45.13 -19.57
N VAL A 9 -79.68 46.25 -18.99
CA VAL A 9 -78.83 47.09 -18.09
C VAL A 9 -78.45 46.39 -16.81
N ALA A 10 -79.36 45.64 -16.23
CA ALA A 10 -79.04 44.85 -14.99
C ALA A 10 -78.03 43.75 -15.29
N VAL A 11 -78.07 43.04 -16.40
CA VAL A 11 -77.12 42.05 -16.86
C VAL A 11 -75.72 42.65 -17.08
N LEU A 12 -75.67 43.82 -17.73
CA LEU A 12 -74.42 44.56 -17.93
C LEU A 12 -73.77 45.01 -16.65
N ILE A 13 -74.52 45.45 -15.67
CA ILE A 13 -73.98 45.79 -14.31
C ILE A 13 -73.46 44.57 -13.55
N ILE A 14 -74.14 43.44 -13.63
CA ILE A 14 -73.72 42.20 -13.00
C ILE A 14 -72.44 41.67 -13.68
N CYS A 15 -72.34 41.71 -15.01
CA CYS A 15 -71.11 41.34 -15.72
C CYS A 15 -69.94 42.30 -15.41
N GLY A 16 -70.20 43.60 -15.28
CA GLY A 16 -69.19 44.60 -14.90
C GLY A 16 -68.66 44.36 -13.45
N ILE A 17 -69.51 44.03 -12.48
CA ILE A 17 -69.14 43.71 -11.12
C ILE A 17 -68.39 42.36 -11.09
N GLY A 18 -68.84 41.37 -11.88
CA GLY A 18 -68.19 40.07 -11.98
C GLY A 18 -66.79 40.17 -12.56
N ALA A 19 -66.65 40.95 -13.69
CA ALA A 19 -65.35 41.19 -14.33
C ALA A 19 -64.39 42.01 -13.42
N GLY A 20 -64.94 43.08 -12.77
CA GLY A 20 -64.15 43.87 -11.81
C GLY A 20 -63.71 43.08 -10.56
N GLY A 21 -64.60 42.23 -10.03
CA GLY A 21 -64.30 41.33 -8.94
C GLY A 21 -63.26 40.26 -9.31
N PHE A 22 -63.38 39.67 -10.52
CA PHE A 22 -62.41 38.71 -11.07
C PHE A 22 -61.03 39.33 -11.32
N TYR A 23 -61.03 40.55 -11.88
CA TYR A 23 -59.76 41.27 -12.11
C TYR A 23 -59.10 41.72 -10.79
N GLY A 24 -59.88 42.20 -9.85
CA GLY A 24 -59.43 42.54 -8.51
C GLY A 24 -58.91 41.33 -7.71
N TRP A 25 -59.59 40.18 -7.83
CA TRP A 25 -59.17 38.91 -7.19
C TRP A 25 -57.88 38.36 -7.85
N LYS A 26 -57.77 38.42 -9.18
CA LYS A 26 -56.56 38.02 -9.93
C LYS A 26 -55.36 38.91 -9.60
N LYS A 27 -55.59 40.25 -9.46
CA LYS A 27 -54.53 41.17 -9.05
C LYS A 27 -54.13 41.00 -7.59
N TYR A 28 -55.10 40.69 -6.71
CA TYR A 28 -54.81 40.36 -5.30
C TYR A 28 -54.04 39.04 -5.12
N GLN A 29 -54.32 38.03 -5.92
CA GLN A 29 -53.52 36.80 -5.91
C GLN A 29 -52.11 37.02 -6.45
N GLN A 30 -51.92 37.94 -7.42
CA GLN A 30 -50.58 38.24 -7.98
C GLN A 30 -49.68 39.03 -7.02
N THR A 31 -50.24 39.65 -5.97
CA THR A 31 -49.49 40.44 -4.95
C THR A 31 -49.15 39.66 -3.71
N LYS A 32 -49.73 38.47 -3.49
CA LYS A 32 -49.35 37.64 -2.36
C LYS A 32 -47.99 37.00 -2.61
N THR A 33 -46.98 37.40 -1.85
CA THR A 33 -45.72 36.62 -1.71
C THR A 33 -46.05 35.26 -1.11
N PRO A 34 -45.52 34.15 -1.69
CA PRO A 34 -45.74 32.83 -1.10
C PRO A 34 -45.22 32.81 0.35
N ASP A 35 -45.93 32.11 1.20
CA ASP A 35 -45.56 31.98 2.62
C ASP A 35 -44.48 30.85 2.70
N VAL A 36 -43.20 31.24 2.47
CA VAL A 36 -42.05 30.35 2.36
C VAL A 36 -41.17 30.53 3.57
N VAL A 37 -40.71 29.42 4.13
CA VAL A 37 -39.71 29.39 5.18
C VAL A 37 -38.37 29.07 4.59
N PHE A 38 -37.42 30.01 4.73
CA PHE A 38 -36.04 29.83 4.26
C PHE A 38 -35.25 29.11 5.35
N GLN A 39 -34.50 28.07 4.92
CA GLN A 39 -33.47 27.46 5.74
C GLN A 39 -32.20 28.26 5.53
N THR A 40 -31.72 28.92 6.55
CA THR A 40 -30.53 29.76 6.51
C THR A 40 -29.37 29.13 7.26
N GLU A 41 -28.16 29.37 6.83
CA GLU A 41 -26.93 29.02 7.48
C GLU A 41 -26.07 30.26 7.66
N GLU A 42 -25.39 30.34 8.80
CA GLU A 42 -24.51 31.44 9.14
C GLU A 42 -23.18 31.34 8.40
N VAL A 43 -22.74 32.40 7.76
CA VAL A 43 -21.40 32.52 7.18
C VAL A 43 -20.38 32.55 8.32
N LYS A 44 -19.42 31.60 8.28
CA LYS A 44 -18.39 31.45 9.31
C LYS A 44 -17.00 31.59 8.72
N ARG A 45 -16.06 31.98 9.58
CA ARG A 45 -14.64 31.86 9.27
C ARG A 45 -14.14 30.53 9.83
N SER A 46 -13.55 29.73 9.00
CA SER A 46 -12.91 28.48 9.43
C SER A 46 -11.78 28.09 8.47
N ASP A 47 -10.98 27.13 8.90
CA ASP A 47 -9.96 26.52 8.05
C ASP A 47 -10.61 25.63 7.02
N ILE A 48 -10.21 25.78 5.78
CA ILE A 48 -10.61 24.91 4.67
C ILE A 48 -9.40 24.12 4.17
N MET A 49 -9.56 22.80 4.10
CA MET A 49 -8.54 21.90 3.58
C MET A 49 -9.08 21.07 2.41
N SER A 50 -8.44 21.16 1.26
CA SER A 50 -8.67 20.22 0.16
C SER A 50 -7.81 19.00 0.40
N VAL A 51 -8.45 17.86 0.59
CA VAL A 51 -7.77 16.60 0.92
C VAL A 51 -8.09 15.53 -0.13
N ILE A 52 -7.13 14.63 -0.33
CA ILE A 52 -7.33 13.37 -1.04
C ILE A 52 -7.39 12.29 0.03
N ASN A 53 -8.47 11.53 0.06
CA ASN A 53 -8.65 10.44 1.00
C ASN A 53 -8.14 9.14 0.40
N ALA A 54 -7.43 8.35 1.20
CA ALA A 54 -6.98 7.03 0.84
C ALA A 54 -6.96 6.13 2.07
N SER A 55 -6.96 4.83 1.88
CA SER A 55 -6.72 3.85 2.93
C SER A 55 -5.36 3.20 2.73
N GLY A 56 -4.73 2.79 3.82
CA GLY A 56 -3.42 2.16 3.76
C GLY A 56 -3.14 1.29 4.97
N THR A 57 -1.95 0.71 5.01
CA THR A 57 -1.44 -0.08 6.13
C THR A 57 -0.18 0.56 6.69
N VAL A 58 -0.02 0.45 8.00
CA VAL A 58 1.20 0.87 8.70
C VAL A 58 2.21 -0.24 8.62
N GLU A 59 3.39 0.04 8.06
CA GLU A 59 4.47 -0.93 7.88
C GLU A 59 5.75 -0.38 8.49
N PRO A 60 6.67 -1.22 8.99
CA PRO A 60 8.02 -0.79 9.31
C PRO A 60 8.76 -0.30 8.06
N GLU A 61 9.70 0.63 8.22
CA GLU A 61 10.48 1.16 7.09
C GLU A 61 11.28 0.04 6.39
N GLU A 62 11.87 -0.86 7.18
CA GLU A 62 12.62 -2.00 6.68
C GLU A 62 12.15 -3.30 7.31
N LEU A 63 11.74 -4.24 6.47
CA LEU A 63 11.37 -5.61 6.82
C LEU A 63 12.30 -6.59 6.15
N VAL A 64 12.91 -7.48 6.92
CA VAL A 64 13.80 -8.53 6.43
C VAL A 64 13.13 -9.88 6.62
N ASN A 65 12.93 -10.58 5.51
CA ASN A 65 12.46 -11.96 5.50
C ASN A 65 13.64 -12.91 5.68
N VAL A 66 13.65 -13.67 6.77
CA VAL A 66 14.61 -14.73 7.01
C VAL A 66 14.00 -16.07 6.63
N GLY A 67 14.59 -16.77 5.68
CA GLY A 67 14.16 -18.09 5.20
C GLY A 67 15.20 -19.18 5.43
N ALA A 68 14.80 -20.46 5.21
CA ALA A 68 15.72 -21.58 5.21
C ALA A 68 16.41 -21.72 3.87
N GLN A 69 17.72 -21.96 3.89
CA GLN A 69 18.53 -22.28 2.70
C GLN A 69 18.67 -23.79 2.47
N VAL A 70 18.33 -24.60 3.48
CA VAL A 70 18.37 -26.07 3.42
C VAL A 70 17.06 -26.64 3.96
N SER A 71 16.69 -27.81 3.48
CA SER A 71 15.48 -28.52 3.91
C SER A 71 15.75 -29.33 5.17
N GLY A 72 14.77 -29.43 6.06
CA GLY A 72 14.87 -30.25 7.27
C GLY A 72 13.83 -29.88 8.30
N LYS A 73 13.79 -30.66 9.39
CA LYS A 73 12.87 -30.45 10.52
C LYS A 73 13.43 -29.40 11.47
N ILE A 74 12.60 -28.46 11.96
CA ILE A 74 13.01 -27.54 13.02
C ILE A 74 13.11 -28.29 14.34
N MET A 75 14.29 -28.27 14.94
CA MET A 75 14.56 -28.95 16.21
C MET A 75 14.32 -28.03 17.41
N SER A 76 14.76 -26.78 17.32
CA SER A 76 14.63 -25.82 18.42
C SER A 76 14.70 -24.38 17.88
N PHE A 77 14.14 -23.44 18.63
CA PHE A 77 14.41 -22.03 18.47
C PHE A 77 15.61 -21.61 19.34
N GLY A 78 16.23 -20.51 18.96
CA GLY A 78 17.29 -19.87 19.74
C GLY A 78 16.74 -19.18 21.00
N THR A 79 17.64 -18.49 21.70
CA THR A 79 17.29 -17.63 22.84
C THR A 79 17.47 -16.17 22.42
N ASP A 80 16.53 -15.29 22.83
CA ASP A 80 16.61 -13.87 22.59
C ASP A 80 17.56 -13.15 23.56
N ALA A 81 17.66 -11.83 23.44
CA ALA A 81 18.52 -11.00 24.29
C ALA A 81 18.11 -11.05 25.78
N ASP A 82 16.87 -11.41 26.09
CA ASP A 82 16.32 -11.52 27.45
C ASP A 82 16.41 -12.95 28.02
N GLY A 83 17.04 -13.88 27.28
CA GLY A 83 17.20 -15.29 27.67
C GLY A 83 15.94 -16.15 27.46
N LYS A 84 14.93 -15.65 26.79
CA LYS A 84 13.70 -16.37 26.44
C LYS A 84 13.84 -17.03 25.07
N THR A 85 13.03 -18.05 24.82
CA THR A 85 12.92 -18.62 23.47
C THR A 85 12.49 -17.57 22.47
N VAL A 86 13.18 -17.50 21.35
CA VAL A 86 12.84 -16.59 20.23
C VAL A 86 11.39 -16.77 19.80
N ASP A 87 10.60 -15.69 19.89
CA ASP A 87 9.18 -15.64 19.51
C ASP A 87 8.81 -14.24 19.00
N TYR A 88 7.51 -14.01 18.78
CA TYR A 88 6.96 -12.70 18.44
C TYR A 88 7.41 -11.63 19.44
N GLY A 89 7.84 -10.48 18.95
CA GLY A 89 8.31 -9.37 19.77
C GLY A 89 9.70 -9.52 20.35
N SER A 90 10.38 -10.67 20.16
CA SER A 90 11.76 -10.87 20.63
C SER A 90 12.72 -9.92 19.93
N ARG A 91 13.61 -9.29 20.70
CA ARG A 91 14.72 -8.49 20.18
C ARG A 91 15.87 -9.41 19.78
N VAL A 92 16.36 -9.21 18.58
CA VAL A 92 17.44 -10.01 17.99
C VAL A 92 18.57 -9.11 17.50
N THR A 93 19.78 -9.64 17.60
CA THR A 93 21.00 -9.00 17.08
C THR A 93 21.53 -9.76 15.87
N LYS A 94 22.26 -9.09 15.03
CA LYS A 94 22.91 -9.70 13.86
C LYS A 94 23.80 -10.87 14.26
N GLY A 95 23.61 -12.03 13.61
CA GLY A 95 24.33 -13.27 13.91
C GLY A 95 23.70 -14.10 15.03
N MET A 96 22.71 -13.62 15.74
CA MET A 96 22.00 -14.36 16.78
C MET A 96 21.23 -15.53 16.18
N VAL A 97 21.30 -16.70 16.81
CA VAL A 97 20.62 -17.90 16.36
C VAL A 97 19.12 -17.79 16.60
N LEU A 98 18.33 -17.91 15.53
CA LEU A 98 16.87 -17.86 15.56
C LEU A 98 16.26 -19.26 15.65
N ALA A 99 16.79 -20.20 14.86
CA ALA A 99 16.31 -21.59 14.83
C ALA A 99 17.42 -22.54 14.42
N LYS A 100 17.29 -23.81 14.81
CA LYS A 100 18.14 -24.91 14.38
C LYS A 100 17.32 -25.94 13.63
N ILE A 101 17.80 -26.32 12.46
CA ILE A 101 17.30 -27.44 11.65
C ILE A 101 18.05 -28.70 12.02
N ASP A 102 17.43 -29.86 11.85
CA ASP A 102 18.09 -31.16 12.02
C ASP A 102 19.34 -31.27 11.15
N GLU A 103 20.50 -31.42 11.80
CA GLU A 103 21.81 -31.39 11.14
C GLU A 103 22.38 -32.78 10.85
N VAL A 104 21.73 -33.87 11.30
CA VAL A 104 22.25 -35.23 11.25
C VAL A 104 22.68 -35.64 9.84
N LEU A 105 21.84 -35.40 8.83
CA LEU A 105 22.16 -35.72 7.44
C LEU A 105 23.29 -34.85 6.89
N TYR A 106 23.35 -33.59 7.27
CA TYR A 106 24.38 -32.65 6.80
C TYR A 106 25.74 -32.93 7.49
N GLN A 107 25.73 -33.36 8.75
CA GLN A 107 26.94 -33.84 9.43
C GLN A 107 27.46 -35.11 8.76
N ALA A 108 26.59 -36.07 8.43
CA ALA A 108 26.98 -37.26 7.69
C ALA A 108 27.59 -36.93 6.33
N ALA A 109 26.96 -36.05 5.57
CA ALA A 109 27.48 -35.57 4.26
C ALA A 109 28.84 -34.84 4.38
N LEU A 110 29.05 -34.07 5.46
CA LEU A 110 30.35 -33.45 5.73
C LEU A 110 31.43 -34.51 5.98
N LYS A 111 31.15 -35.51 6.84
CA LYS A 111 32.09 -36.61 7.12
C LYS A 111 32.44 -37.40 5.87
N GLU A 112 31.47 -37.66 4.97
CA GLU A 112 31.69 -38.32 3.70
C GLU A 112 32.63 -37.48 2.79
N ALA A 113 32.38 -36.16 2.70
CA ALA A 113 33.24 -35.27 1.94
C ALA A 113 34.66 -35.15 2.54
N GLU A 114 34.79 -35.16 3.86
CA GLU A 114 36.10 -35.21 4.56
C GLU A 114 36.85 -36.49 4.27
N ALA A 115 36.20 -37.65 4.24
CA ALA A 115 36.79 -38.94 3.91
C ALA A 115 37.27 -38.93 2.41
N THR A 116 36.45 -38.40 1.50
CA THR A 116 36.79 -38.24 0.10
C THR A 116 38.02 -37.33 -0.07
N LEU A 117 38.09 -36.25 0.65
CA LEU A 117 39.24 -35.34 0.67
C LEU A 117 40.52 -36.07 1.15
N LEU A 118 40.43 -36.86 2.21
CA LEU A 118 41.56 -37.64 2.73
C LEU A 118 42.05 -38.66 1.68
N GLN A 119 41.13 -39.35 1.00
CA GLN A 119 41.45 -40.26 -0.10
C GLN A 119 42.17 -39.54 -1.27
N ALA A 120 41.68 -38.35 -1.66
CA ALA A 120 42.34 -37.58 -2.74
C ALA A 120 43.72 -37.09 -2.31
N LYS A 121 43.94 -36.71 -1.05
CA LYS A 121 45.26 -36.37 -0.52
C LYS A 121 46.22 -37.55 -0.56
N ALA A 122 45.76 -38.75 -0.19
CA ALA A 122 46.56 -39.96 -0.31
C ALA A 122 46.92 -40.28 -1.78
N GLY A 123 45.97 -40.01 -2.71
CA GLY A 123 46.19 -40.10 -4.15
C GLY A 123 47.32 -39.21 -4.64
N ILE A 124 47.39 -37.97 -4.23
CA ILE A 124 48.50 -37.04 -4.55
C ILE A 124 49.84 -37.60 -4.02
N LEU A 125 49.88 -38.00 -2.77
CA LEU A 125 51.13 -38.55 -2.21
C LEU A 125 51.65 -39.78 -3.02
N ARG A 126 50.72 -40.65 -3.44
CA ARG A 126 51.04 -41.79 -4.30
C ARG A 126 51.56 -41.35 -5.65
N SER A 127 50.90 -40.41 -6.35
CA SER A 127 51.31 -39.91 -7.66
C SER A 127 52.66 -39.17 -7.60
N GLU A 128 52.91 -38.43 -6.50
CA GLU A 128 54.21 -37.80 -6.26
C GLU A 128 55.33 -38.82 -6.03
N ALA A 129 55.07 -39.93 -5.33
CA ALA A 129 56.01 -41.00 -5.18
C ALA A 129 56.34 -41.67 -6.53
N ASN A 130 55.32 -41.94 -7.37
CA ASN A 130 55.48 -42.49 -8.70
C ASN A 130 56.32 -41.54 -9.58
N TYR A 131 56.01 -40.24 -9.55
CA TYR A 131 56.78 -39.23 -10.29
C TYR A 131 58.26 -39.21 -9.85
N LYS A 132 58.53 -39.24 -8.55
CA LYS A 132 59.90 -39.32 -8.03
C LYS A 132 60.63 -40.60 -8.48
N GLN A 133 59.94 -41.75 -8.51
CA GLN A 133 60.46 -43.00 -9.01
C GLN A 133 60.80 -42.95 -10.50
N SER A 134 59.88 -42.44 -11.36
CA SER A 134 60.09 -42.28 -12.80
C SER A 134 61.25 -41.32 -13.06
N LYS A 135 61.33 -40.22 -12.28
CA LYS A 135 62.45 -39.27 -12.40
C LYS A 135 63.81 -39.89 -12.08
N ALA A 136 63.86 -40.75 -11.07
CA ALA A 136 65.10 -41.47 -10.73
C ALA A 136 65.52 -42.47 -11.83
N LYS A 137 64.54 -43.20 -12.42
CA LYS A 137 64.79 -44.09 -13.59
C LYS A 137 65.30 -43.30 -14.78
N LEU A 138 64.69 -42.19 -15.16
CA LEU A 138 65.11 -41.31 -16.21
C LEU A 138 66.53 -40.81 -15.98
N ALA A 139 66.88 -40.38 -14.78
CA ALA A 139 68.25 -39.93 -14.48
C ALA A 139 69.27 -41.01 -14.56
N LEU A 140 68.91 -42.27 -14.31
CA LEU A 140 69.79 -43.41 -14.56
C LEU A 140 69.93 -43.67 -16.07
N ALA A 141 68.82 -43.72 -16.79
CA ALA A 141 68.82 -43.94 -18.25
C ALA A 141 69.60 -42.85 -19.02
N GLU A 142 69.42 -41.58 -18.59
CA GLU A 142 70.17 -40.43 -19.17
C GLU A 142 71.69 -40.57 -18.97
N ARG A 143 72.13 -40.98 -17.78
CA ARG A 143 73.55 -41.22 -17.52
C ARG A 143 74.11 -42.37 -18.39
N ASN A 144 73.38 -43.48 -18.52
CA ASN A 144 73.74 -44.56 -19.33
C ASN A 144 73.77 -44.17 -20.82
N TRP A 145 72.81 -43.43 -21.30
CA TRP A 145 72.75 -42.91 -22.66
C TRP A 145 73.91 -41.93 -22.97
N LYS A 146 74.25 -41.01 -22.11
CA LYS A 146 75.43 -40.16 -22.25
C LYS A 146 76.71 -40.98 -22.35
N ARG A 147 76.87 -42.01 -21.51
CA ARG A 147 78.03 -42.90 -21.58
C ARG A 147 78.05 -43.67 -22.91
N ALA A 148 76.92 -44.15 -23.36
CA ALA A 148 76.81 -44.84 -24.66
C ALA A 148 77.23 -43.93 -25.83
N GLN A 149 76.80 -42.68 -25.85
CA GLN A 149 77.19 -41.65 -26.85
C GLN A 149 78.70 -41.37 -26.86
N GLU A 150 79.37 -41.47 -25.73
CA GLU A 150 80.86 -41.30 -25.63
C GLU A 150 81.65 -42.52 -26.08
N LEU A 151 81.16 -43.76 -25.87
CA LEU A 151 81.86 -45.02 -26.14
C LEU A 151 81.65 -45.53 -27.54
N TYR A 152 80.43 -45.33 -28.13
CA TYR A 152 80.15 -45.86 -29.50
C TYR A 152 81.01 -45.28 -30.56
N PRO A 153 81.34 -43.99 -30.67
CA PRO A 153 82.30 -43.48 -31.71
C PRO A 153 83.70 -44.01 -31.57
N LYS A 154 84.05 -44.39 -30.30
CA LYS A 154 85.37 -45.04 -30.01
C LYS A 154 85.42 -46.51 -30.27
N ARG A 155 84.34 -47.11 -30.86
CA ARG A 155 84.18 -48.55 -31.14
C ARG A 155 84.34 -49.43 -29.86
N ALA A 156 84.07 -48.89 -28.70
CA ALA A 156 84.15 -49.57 -27.40
C ALA A 156 82.82 -50.15 -26.92
N MET A 157 81.79 -50.19 -27.84
CA MET A 157 80.43 -50.70 -27.51
C MET A 157 79.79 -51.29 -28.78
N ALA A 158 79.01 -52.40 -28.61
CA ALA A 158 78.20 -52.98 -29.69
C ALA A 158 77.01 -52.10 -30.08
N GLN A 159 76.59 -52.14 -31.37
CA GLN A 159 75.50 -51.35 -31.89
C GLN A 159 74.15 -51.70 -31.17
N SER A 160 73.91 -52.99 -30.90
CA SER A 160 72.71 -53.45 -30.19
C SER A 160 72.62 -52.91 -28.78
N GLU A 161 73.76 -52.69 -28.12
CA GLU A 161 73.83 -52.11 -26.79
C GLU A 161 73.58 -50.58 -26.80
N TYR A 162 74.10 -49.90 -27.85
CA TYR A 162 73.83 -48.48 -28.10
C TYR A 162 72.34 -48.24 -28.33
N ASP A 163 71.72 -49.00 -29.24
CA ASP A 163 70.25 -48.91 -29.55
C ASP A 163 69.41 -49.24 -28.35
N SER A 164 69.85 -50.18 -27.51
CA SER A 164 69.19 -50.50 -26.24
C SER A 164 69.23 -49.33 -25.22
N CYS A 165 70.35 -48.62 -25.09
CA CYS A 165 70.55 -47.49 -24.26
C CYS A 165 69.66 -46.31 -24.74
N GLU A 166 69.58 -46.08 -26.06
CA GLU A 166 68.72 -45.09 -26.67
C GLU A 166 67.22 -45.36 -26.38
N SER A 167 66.78 -46.58 -26.64
CA SER A 167 65.42 -47.04 -26.41
C SER A 167 65.05 -46.91 -24.95
N ASN A 168 65.94 -47.30 -24.01
CA ASN A 168 65.68 -47.14 -22.56
C ASN A 168 65.60 -45.69 -22.15
N TYR A 169 66.39 -44.77 -22.74
CA TYR A 169 66.30 -43.34 -22.49
C TYR A 169 64.98 -42.79 -23.00
N LEU A 170 64.55 -43.08 -24.26
CA LEU A 170 63.30 -42.61 -24.83
C LEU A 170 62.07 -43.11 -24.04
N THR A 171 62.08 -44.42 -23.64
CA THR A 171 61.04 -45.03 -22.88
C THR A 171 60.92 -44.36 -21.48
N SER A 172 62.04 -44.16 -20.74
CA SER A 172 62.07 -43.52 -19.46
C SER A 172 61.63 -42.05 -19.53
N ASN A 173 61.89 -41.36 -20.62
CA ASN A 173 61.45 -40.01 -20.90
C ASN A 173 59.91 -39.96 -21.16
N ALA A 174 59.34 -40.95 -21.83
CA ALA A 174 57.90 -41.09 -21.99
C ALA A 174 57.23 -41.44 -20.63
N ASP A 175 57.83 -42.32 -19.80
CA ASP A 175 57.33 -42.72 -18.50
C ASP A 175 57.23 -41.54 -17.52
N ILE A 176 58.17 -40.57 -17.57
CA ILE A 176 58.09 -39.39 -16.71
C ILE A 176 56.93 -38.46 -17.15
N ALA A 177 56.69 -38.33 -18.47
CA ALA A 177 55.56 -37.54 -18.98
C ALA A 177 54.22 -38.15 -18.52
N VAL A 178 54.09 -39.48 -18.53
CA VAL A 178 52.92 -40.19 -18.00
C VAL A 178 52.76 -39.92 -16.48
N ALA A 179 53.82 -40.06 -15.70
CA ALA A 179 53.80 -39.84 -14.26
C ALA A 179 53.49 -38.36 -13.91
N GLU A 180 53.89 -37.41 -14.76
CA GLU A 180 53.56 -36.00 -14.61
C GLU A 180 52.05 -35.76 -14.86
N ALA A 181 51.49 -36.37 -15.93
CA ALA A 181 50.08 -36.31 -16.22
C ALA A 181 49.24 -36.94 -15.12
N GLU A 182 49.66 -38.08 -14.55
CA GLU A 182 49.03 -38.74 -13.39
C GLU A 182 49.03 -37.82 -12.15
N LYS A 183 50.11 -37.09 -11.92
CA LYS A 183 50.24 -36.12 -10.81
C LYS A 183 49.28 -34.95 -11.02
N GLU A 184 49.16 -34.40 -12.24
CA GLU A 184 48.19 -33.31 -12.51
C GLU A 184 46.75 -33.82 -12.40
N GLN A 185 46.48 -35.06 -12.84
CA GLN A 185 45.17 -35.69 -12.60
C GLN A 185 44.83 -35.83 -11.11
N ALA A 186 45.77 -36.25 -10.28
CA ALA A 186 45.58 -36.36 -8.86
C ALA A 186 45.35 -34.98 -8.18
N LYS A 187 46.03 -33.93 -8.67
CA LYS A 187 45.73 -32.55 -8.22
C LYS A 187 44.34 -32.10 -8.56
N ALA A 188 43.89 -32.37 -9.80
CA ALA A 188 42.52 -32.06 -10.18
C ALA A 188 41.50 -32.78 -9.31
N GLN A 189 41.75 -34.07 -8.98
CA GLN A 189 40.89 -34.84 -8.07
C GLN A 189 40.85 -34.26 -6.67
N LEU A 190 41.99 -33.77 -6.14
CA LEU A 190 42.06 -33.08 -4.86
C LEU A 190 41.22 -31.81 -4.90
N ALA A 191 41.34 -30.98 -5.91
CA ALA A 191 40.55 -29.74 -6.06
C ALA A 191 39.04 -30.00 -6.06
N ILE A 192 38.60 -31.08 -6.71
CA ILE A 192 37.19 -31.51 -6.71
C ILE A 192 36.76 -31.90 -5.29
N ALA A 193 37.54 -32.70 -4.57
CA ALA A 193 37.27 -33.15 -3.23
C ALA A 193 37.21 -31.96 -2.23
N GLU A 194 38.11 -31.00 -2.35
CA GLU A 194 38.11 -29.76 -1.59
C GLU A 194 36.82 -28.95 -1.80
N ALA A 195 36.39 -28.79 -3.08
CA ALA A 195 35.15 -28.10 -3.41
C ALA A 195 33.91 -28.80 -2.82
N LEU A 196 33.88 -30.15 -2.86
CA LEU A 196 32.78 -30.92 -2.25
C LEU A 196 32.75 -30.74 -0.70
N MET A 197 33.90 -30.76 -0.06
CA MET A 197 34.00 -30.52 1.39
C MET A 197 33.52 -29.12 1.76
N VAL A 198 33.91 -28.10 1.02
CA VAL A 198 33.44 -26.71 1.25
C VAL A 198 31.92 -26.60 1.07
N LYS A 199 31.35 -27.26 0.05
CA LYS A 199 29.90 -27.33 -0.17
C LYS A 199 29.19 -28.01 1.00
N ALA A 200 29.66 -29.17 1.44
CA ALA A 200 29.05 -29.90 2.55
C ALA A 200 29.10 -29.08 3.86
N ARG A 201 30.24 -28.45 4.15
CA ARG A 201 30.40 -27.56 5.31
C ARG A 201 29.48 -26.37 5.29
N ARG A 202 29.29 -25.78 4.11
CA ARG A 202 28.34 -24.65 3.92
C ARG A 202 26.90 -25.09 4.17
N ASN A 203 26.49 -26.23 3.62
CA ASN A 203 25.15 -26.77 3.87
C ASN A 203 24.90 -27.05 5.35
N LEU A 204 25.87 -27.59 6.06
CA LEU A 204 25.79 -27.78 7.53
C LEU A 204 25.64 -26.43 8.26
N SER A 205 26.37 -25.39 7.81
CA SER A 205 26.26 -24.06 8.42
C SER A 205 24.87 -23.45 8.24
N TYR A 206 24.15 -23.80 7.18
CA TYR A 206 22.78 -23.35 6.90
C TYR A 206 21.71 -24.05 7.77
N CYS A 207 22.08 -25.12 8.48
CA CYS A 207 21.18 -25.71 9.48
C CYS A 207 20.96 -24.80 10.68
N VAL A 208 21.85 -23.85 10.92
CA VAL A 208 21.71 -22.82 11.95
C VAL A 208 21.20 -21.54 11.27
N ILE A 209 19.94 -21.20 11.52
CA ILE A 209 19.32 -19.99 10.99
C ILE A 209 19.64 -18.85 11.94
N ALA A 210 20.38 -17.85 11.46
CA ALA A 210 20.76 -16.66 12.22
C ALA A 210 20.13 -15.40 11.65
N SER A 211 19.95 -14.39 12.50
CA SER A 211 19.47 -13.07 12.07
C SER A 211 20.52 -12.36 11.21
N PRO A 212 20.18 -11.87 10.02
CA PRO A 212 21.10 -11.07 9.20
C PRO A 212 21.24 -9.62 9.69
N VAL A 213 20.30 -9.14 10.51
CA VAL A 213 20.18 -7.75 10.98
C VAL A 213 19.84 -7.68 12.47
N ASP A 214 20.07 -6.50 13.05
CA ASP A 214 19.51 -6.17 14.36
C ASP A 214 18.05 -5.78 14.20
N GLY A 215 17.18 -6.11 15.16
CA GLY A 215 15.78 -5.74 15.06
C GLY A 215 14.84 -6.47 16.03
N VAL A 216 13.56 -6.47 15.69
CA VAL A 216 12.50 -7.13 16.46
C VAL A 216 11.75 -8.08 15.54
N ILE A 217 11.46 -9.29 16.02
CA ILE A 217 10.67 -10.28 15.28
C ILE A 217 9.22 -9.83 15.25
N VAL A 218 8.72 -9.53 14.06
CA VAL A 218 7.32 -9.17 13.82
C VAL A 218 6.45 -10.40 13.66
N ASP A 219 6.98 -11.43 12.98
CA ASP A 219 6.21 -12.64 12.67
C ASP A 219 7.12 -13.89 12.67
N ARG A 220 6.59 -15.00 13.20
CA ARG A 220 7.19 -16.34 13.21
C ARG A 220 6.23 -17.32 12.54
N ARG A 221 6.55 -17.73 11.32
CA ARG A 221 5.65 -18.53 10.46
C ARG A 221 5.82 -20.02 10.57
N VAL A 222 6.63 -20.49 11.53
CA VAL A 222 6.99 -21.90 11.68
C VAL A 222 6.94 -22.33 13.13
N SER A 223 6.81 -23.64 13.35
CA SER A 223 6.75 -24.26 14.67
C SER A 223 7.83 -25.34 14.84
N ILE A 224 8.21 -25.63 16.09
CA ILE A 224 9.10 -26.74 16.40
C ILE A 224 8.48 -28.04 15.89
N GLY A 225 9.28 -28.87 15.25
CA GLY A 225 8.82 -30.13 14.65
C GLY A 225 8.31 -30.01 13.22
N GLN A 226 8.10 -28.81 12.71
CA GLN A 226 7.71 -28.57 11.33
C GLN A 226 8.88 -28.84 10.37
N THR A 227 8.60 -29.54 9.26
CA THR A 227 9.57 -29.77 8.19
C THR A 227 9.54 -28.63 7.19
N LEU A 228 10.70 -28.04 6.95
CA LEU A 228 10.92 -27.03 5.92
C LEU A 228 11.38 -27.69 4.64
N VAL A 229 10.85 -27.23 3.52
CA VAL A 229 11.30 -27.64 2.18
C VAL A 229 11.86 -26.41 1.49
N SER A 230 13.14 -26.44 1.18
CA SER A 230 13.86 -25.39 0.46
C SER A 230 13.56 -25.53 -1.03
N ASN A 231 12.42 -25.02 -1.48
CA ASN A 231 12.03 -24.94 -2.89
C ASN A 231 12.34 -23.56 -3.47
N MET A 232 12.05 -23.35 -4.79
CA MET A 232 12.27 -22.09 -5.50
C MET A 232 11.61 -20.86 -4.84
N SER A 233 10.62 -21.05 -3.98
CA SER A 233 10.07 -20.01 -3.09
C SER A 233 10.67 -20.19 -1.69
N ALA A 234 11.65 -19.39 -1.33
CA ALA A 234 12.20 -19.39 0.02
C ALA A 234 11.07 -19.15 1.04
N SER A 235 10.68 -20.19 1.78
CA SER A 235 9.67 -20.07 2.83
C SER A 235 10.18 -19.07 3.86
N SER A 236 9.50 -17.93 4.00
CA SER A 236 9.77 -16.97 5.07
C SER A 236 9.49 -17.65 6.42
N ILE A 237 10.50 -17.73 7.27
CA ILE A 237 10.43 -18.35 8.60
C ILE A 237 10.20 -17.30 9.66
N PHE A 238 10.99 -16.23 9.60
CA PHE A 238 10.88 -15.07 10.47
C PHE A 238 10.78 -13.80 9.64
N LEU A 239 9.99 -12.87 10.13
CA LEU A 239 9.92 -11.50 9.62
C LEU A 239 10.49 -10.57 10.70
N ILE A 240 11.56 -9.86 10.36
CA ILE A 240 12.27 -8.99 11.30
C ILE A 240 12.15 -7.55 10.82
N ALA A 241 11.68 -6.66 11.71
CA ALA A 241 11.74 -5.22 11.52
C ALA A 241 13.03 -4.67 12.13
N THR A 242 13.79 -3.91 11.35
CA THR A 242 15.06 -3.33 11.82
C THR A 242 14.84 -2.24 12.86
N ASP A 243 13.86 -1.37 12.65
CA ASP A 243 13.51 -0.30 13.57
C ASP A 243 12.00 -0.04 13.58
N LEU A 244 11.36 -0.24 14.73
CA LEU A 244 9.93 0.05 14.92
C LEU A 244 9.65 1.53 15.23
N LYS A 245 10.68 2.34 15.46
CA LYS A 245 10.51 3.79 15.67
C LYS A 245 10.27 4.53 14.37
N LYS A 246 10.74 3.99 13.25
CA LYS A 246 10.53 4.52 11.91
C LYS A 246 9.51 3.68 11.18
N MET A 247 8.32 4.23 11.02
CA MET A 247 7.22 3.57 10.35
C MET A 247 6.88 4.27 9.05
N GLN A 248 6.25 3.55 8.16
CA GLN A 248 5.70 4.08 6.92
C GLN A 248 4.23 3.68 6.81
N VAL A 249 3.42 4.54 6.21
CA VAL A 249 2.07 4.16 5.81
C VAL A 249 2.07 3.95 4.31
N TRP A 250 1.67 2.77 3.87
CA TRP A 250 1.49 2.44 2.45
C TRP A 250 0.05 2.69 2.07
N ALA A 251 -0.22 3.89 1.56
CA ALA A 251 -1.55 4.31 1.18
C ALA A 251 -1.86 3.97 -0.28
N SER A 252 -2.99 3.33 -0.54
CA SER A 252 -3.48 3.04 -1.89
C SER A 252 -4.29 4.22 -2.41
N VAL A 253 -3.75 4.92 -3.40
CA VAL A 253 -4.37 6.10 -4.02
C VAL A 253 -4.85 5.76 -5.42
N ASN A 254 -6.05 6.20 -5.78
CA ASN A 254 -6.64 6.00 -7.10
C ASN A 254 -5.85 6.72 -8.19
N GLU A 255 -5.85 6.15 -9.40
CA GLU A 255 -5.23 6.75 -10.60
C GLU A 255 -5.73 8.19 -10.87
N ALA A 256 -7.00 8.47 -10.62
CA ALA A 256 -7.58 9.80 -10.80
C ALA A 256 -6.95 10.88 -9.91
N ASP A 257 -6.46 10.50 -8.74
CA ASP A 257 -5.95 11.42 -7.71
C ASP A 257 -4.42 11.47 -7.63
N ILE A 258 -3.73 10.40 -8.11
CA ILE A 258 -2.28 10.25 -7.95
C ILE A 258 -1.49 11.39 -8.58
N GLY A 259 -1.98 11.96 -9.69
CA GLY A 259 -1.34 13.09 -10.36
C GLY A 259 -1.23 14.35 -9.49
N SER A 260 -2.05 14.44 -8.43
CA SER A 260 -2.04 15.54 -7.47
C SER A 260 -1.13 15.29 -6.26
N VAL A 261 -0.68 14.04 -6.03
CA VAL A 261 0.19 13.68 -4.90
C VAL A 261 1.64 13.91 -5.28
N LYS A 262 2.36 14.66 -4.44
CA LYS A 262 3.78 15.02 -4.67
C LYS A 262 4.63 14.63 -3.46
N LYS A 263 5.90 14.31 -3.71
CA LYS A 263 6.91 14.11 -2.65
C LYS A 263 6.98 15.34 -1.75
N GLY A 264 7.04 15.11 -0.43
CA GLY A 264 7.08 16.18 0.57
C GLY A 264 5.70 16.73 0.96
N MET A 265 4.60 16.24 0.35
CA MET A 265 3.25 16.67 0.72
C MET A 265 2.93 16.25 2.16
N PRO A 266 2.40 17.15 2.99
CA PRO A 266 1.97 16.83 4.35
C PRO A 266 0.74 15.93 4.32
N VAL A 267 0.72 14.99 5.24
CA VAL A 267 -0.33 13.97 5.37
C VAL A 267 -0.79 13.90 6.82
N LEU A 268 -2.08 13.80 7.02
CA LEU A 268 -2.68 13.45 8.31
C LEU A 268 -3.32 12.07 8.16
N PHE A 269 -3.14 11.22 9.15
CA PHE A 269 -3.81 9.93 9.15
C PHE A 269 -4.29 9.55 10.55
N THR A 270 -5.31 8.74 10.57
CA THR A 270 -5.86 8.14 11.79
C THR A 270 -5.79 6.63 11.67
N VAL A 271 -5.62 5.93 12.78
CA VAL A 271 -5.70 4.48 12.85
C VAL A 271 -6.91 4.07 13.68
N ASP A 272 -7.58 3.01 13.28
CA ASP A 272 -8.84 2.60 13.93
C ASP A 272 -8.64 2.17 15.38
N THR A 273 -7.43 1.76 15.75
CA THR A 273 -7.06 1.39 17.12
C THR A 273 -7.06 2.58 18.09
N PHE A 274 -6.80 3.80 17.60
CA PHE A 274 -6.76 5.01 18.42
C PHE A 274 -7.71 6.07 17.86
N PRO A 275 -9.03 5.93 18.08
CA PRO A 275 -10.02 6.88 17.57
C PRO A 275 -9.79 8.27 18.19
N GLY A 276 -9.71 9.28 17.32
CA GLY A 276 -9.50 10.68 17.73
C GLY A 276 -8.04 11.11 17.83
N LYS A 277 -7.04 10.21 17.74
CA LYS A 277 -5.63 10.58 17.64
C LYS A 277 -5.26 10.75 16.17
N GLU A 278 -4.84 11.95 15.79
CA GLU A 278 -4.30 12.24 14.46
C GLU A 278 -2.78 12.13 14.47
N PHE A 279 -2.26 11.37 13.53
CA PHE A 279 -0.83 11.22 13.29
C PHE A 279 -0.42 12.05 12.07
N LYS A 280 0.81 12.55 12.10
CA LYS A 280 1.39 13.36 11.02
C LYS A 280 2.38 12.51 10.24
N GLY A 281 2.36 12.67 8.93
CA GLY A 281 3.34 12.05 8.04
C GLY A 281 3.66 12.95 6.87
N VAL A 282 4.64 12.53 6.09
CA VAL A 282 5.08 13.23 4.88
C VAL A 282 5.24 12.22 3.76
N VAL A 283 4.74 12.54 2.58
CA VAL A 283 4.94 11.70 1.39
C VAL A 283 6.42 11.55 1.10
N HIS A 284 6.93 10.32 1.23
CA HIS A 284 8.31 9.98 0.90
C HIS A 284 8.49 9.75 -0.60
N LYS A 285 7.69 8.85 -1.17
CA LYS A 285 7.67 8.56 -2.61
C LYS A 285 6.36 7.91 -3.04
N VAL A 286 6.12 7.95 -4.35
CA VAL A 286 5.06 7.19 -5.01
C VAL A 286 5.71 5.99 -5.70
N ARG A 287 5.22 4.77 -5.44
CA ARG A 287 5.67 3.57 -6.14
C ARG A 287 5.14 3.60 -7.57
N LEU A 288 6.02 3.31 -8.53
CA LEU A 288 5.64 3.28 -9.95
C LEU A 288 4.85 2.02 -10.34
N ASN A 289 4.88 1.01 -9.49
CA ASN A 289 4.13 -0.23 -9.70
C ASN A 289 2.66 -0.03 -9.28
N ALA A 290 1.78 0.01 -10.26
CA ALA A 290 0.34 0.05 -10.03
C ALA A 290 -0.21 -1.34 -9.74
N THR A 291 -1.19 -1.42 -8.87
CA THR A 291 -1.96 -2.63 -8.61
C THR A 291 -3.36 -2.48 -9.20
N MET A 292 -3.79 -3.45 -9.99
CA MET A 292 -5.13 -3.50 -10.56
C MET A 292 -5.97 -4.53 -9.79
N SER A 293 -7.04 -4.08 -9.17
CA SER A 293 -8.01 -4.93 -8.50
C SER A 293 -9.42 -4.54 -8.92
N GLN A 294 -10.23 -5.49 -9.38
CA GLN A 294 -11.62 -5.27 -9.81
C GLN A 294 -11.77 -4.08 -10.80
N ASN A 295 -10.88 -3.98 -11.77
CA ASN A 295 -10.81 -2.88 -12.76
C ASN A 295 -10.51 -1.49 -12.16
N VAL A 296 -10.07 -1.40 -10.90
CA VAL A 296 -9.61 -0.17 -10.27
C VAL A 296 -8.10 -0.18 -10.19
N VAL A 297 -7.48 0.83 -10.80
CA VAL A 297 -6.03 1.02 -10.76
C VAL A 297 -5.68 1.89 -9.56
N THR A 298 -4.80 1.38 -8.71
CA THR A 298 -4.29 2.10 -7.53
C THR A 298 -2.78 2.11 -7.51
N TYR A 299 -2.22 3.20 -7.01
CA TYR A 299 -0.79 3.37 -6.77
C TYR A 299 -0.51 3.40 -5.29
N VAL A 300 0.57 2.77 -4.86
CA VAL A 300 1.00 2.81 -3.46
C VAL A 300 1.86 4.05 -3.22
N VAL A 301 1.44 4.87 -2.27
CA VAL A 301 2.18 6.03 -1.79
C VAL A 301 2.79 5.71 -0.43
N GLU A 302 4.11 5.82 -0.32
CA GLU A 302 4.83 5.65 0.94
C GLU A 302 4.88 6.98 1.68
N ILE A 303 4.39 6.96 2.91
CA ILE A 303 4.32 8.11 3.80
C ILE A 303 5.18 7.79 5.02
N SER A 304 6.24 8.56 5.24
CA SER A 304 7.08 8.41 6.43
C SER A 304 6.40 9.04 7.63
N THR A 305 6.41 8.34 8.76
CA THR A 305 5.90 8.81 10.05
C THR A 305 6.83 8.41 11.17
N ASP A 306 6.92 9.23 12.18
CA ASP A 306 7.67 8.94 13.40
C ASP A 306 6.81 8.15 14.38
N ASN A 307 7.39 7.10 14.97
CA ASN A 307 6.79 6.25 15.98
C ASN A 307 7.69 6.12 17.21
N SER A 308 8.33 7.23 17.61
CA SER A 308 9.24 7.24 18.76
C SER A 308 8.54 6.88 20.08
N ASP A 309 7.22 7.10 20.15
CA ASP A 309 6.35 6.72 21.27
C ASP A 309 5.92 5.24 21.26
N GLY A 310 6.24 4.48 20.19
CA GLY A 310 5.90 3.07 20.06
C GLY A 310 4.39 2.78 19.96
N THR A 311 3.58 3.79 19.69
CA THR A 311 2.11 3.65 19.63
C THR A 311 1.65 2.90 18.38
N LEU A 312 2.31 3.11 17.23
CA LEU A 312 1.96 2.48 15.97
C LEU A 312 2.54 1.06 15.92
N LEU A 313 1.66 0.08 15.77
CA LEU A 313 2.04 -1.31 15.53
C LEU A 313 2.04 -1.60 14.02
N PRO A 314 2.86 -2.56 13.57
CA PRO A 314 2.80 -3.06 12.19
C PRO A 314 1.40 -3.56 11.81
N TYR A 315 1.04 -3.38 10.54
CA TYR A 315 -0.20 -3.85 9.92
C TYR A 315 -1.50 -3.19 10.42
N LEU A 316 -1.44 -2.09 11.17
CA LEU A 316 -2.63 -1.30 11.47
C LEU A 316 -3.19 -0.67 10.19
N THR A 317 -4.52 -0.66 10.07
CA THR A 317 -5.20 0.07 9.01
C THR A 317 -5.18 1.56 9.30
N ALA A 318 -4.78 2.36 8.32
CA ALA A 318 -4.69 3.81 8.40
C ALA A 318 -5.65 4.47 7.41
N ASN A 319 -6.44 5.43 7.89
CA ASN A 319 -7.25 6.32 7.07
C ASN A 319 -6.45 7.59 6.80
N VAL A 320 -6.05 7.79 5.58
CA VAL A 320 -5.05 8.78 5.16
C VAL A 320 -5.70 9.95 4.45
N ARG A 321 -5.30 11.17 4.81
CA ARG A 321 -5.72 12.42 4.18
C ARG A 321 -4.49 13.19 3.70
N PHE A 322 -4.26 13.23 2.40
CA PHE A 322 -3.22 14.04 1.78
C PHE A 322 -3.69 15.49 1.68
N ILE A 323 -2.94 16.43 2.24
CA ILE A 323 -3.32 17.84 2.26
C ILE A 323 -2.84 18.50 0.97
N ARG A 324 -3.75 18.64 -0.01
CA ARG A 324 -3.45 19.28 -1.30
C ARG A 324 -3.31 20.80 -1.15
N SER A 325 -4.20 21.41 -0.38
CA SER A 325 -4.21 22.84 -0.13
C SER A 325 -4.91 23.12 1.19
N ARG A 326 -4.36 24.04 1.97
CA ARG A 326 -4.94 24.52 3.23
C ARG A 326 -5.06 26.04 3.16
N ARG A 327 -6.19 26.55 3.57
CA ARG A 327 -6.47 27.98 3.80
C ARG A 327 -6.97 28.15 5.22
N GLU A 328 -6.33 29.03 5.96
CA GLU A 328 -6.67 29.28 7.37
C GLU A 328 -7.51 30.54 7.49
N ASN A 329 -8.49 30.51 8.39
CA ASN A 329 -9.33 31.65 8.75
C ASN A 329 -10.00 32.35 7.58
N VAL A 330 -10.53 31.59 6.61
CA VAL A 330 -11.22 32.13 5.43
C VAL A 330 -12.73 32.13 5.60
N ILE A 331 -13.39 33.11 4.99
CA ILE A 331 -14.86 33.12 4.87
C ILE A 331 -15.28 31.96 3.98
N ASN A 332 -16.16 31.12 4.48
CA ASN A 332 -16.67 30.00 3.71
C ASN A 332 -18.19 29.86 3.86
N VAL A 333 -18.77 29.23 2.86
CA VAL A 333 -20.20 28.94 2.81
C VAL A 333 -20.40 27.48 2.39
N SER A 334 -21.51 26.89 2.81
CA SER A 334 -21.84 25.52 2.41
C SER A 334 -22.07 25.43 0.89
N ASN A 335 -21.69 24.29 0.32
CA ASN A 335 -21.91 24.03 -1.09
C ASN A 335 -23.43 24.00 -1.45
N ALA A 336 -24.30 23.78 -0.44
CA ALA A 336 -25.75 23.85 -0.62
C ALA A 336 -26.20 25.28 -0.92
N ALA A 337 -25.67 26.29 -0.22
CA ALA A 337 -25.97 27.70 -0.49
C ALA A 337 -25.56 28.16 -1.88
N LEU A 338 -24.41 27.65 -2.39
CA LEU A 338 -23.92 27.96 -3.74
C LEU A 338 -24.72 27.28 -4.86
N ARG A 339 -25.43 26.20 -4.55
CA ARG A 339 -26.27 25.46 -5.52
C ARG A 339 -27.72 25.89 -5.46
N TYR A 340 -28.14 26.55 -4.38
CA TYR A 340 -29.50 26.97 -4.21
C TYR A 340 -29.90 28.00 -5.27
N MET A 341 -31.09 27.80 -5.85
CA MET A 341 -31.73 28.74 -6.79
C MET A 341 -33.22 28.72 -6.49
N PRO A 342 -33.86 29.90 -6.31
CA PRO A 342 -35.30 29.96 -6.07
C PRO A 342 -36.07 29.59 -7.34
N ASP A 343 -37.17 28.83 -7.17
CA ASP A 343 -38.01 28.38 -8.27
C ASP A 343 -39.00 29.48 -8.75
N ASP A 344 -39.42 30.41 -7.84
CA ASP A 344 -40.37 31.47 -8.15
C ASP A 344 -39.68 32.85 -8.16
N PRO A 345 -39.72 33.57 -9.30
CA PRO A 345 -39.19 34.95 -9.39
C PRO A 345 -39.81 35.94 -8.37
N LYS A 346 -40.97 35.61 -7.81
CA LYS A 346 -41.62 36.46 -6.81
C LYS A 346 -40.89 36.46 -5.45
N LEU A 347 -40.10 35.42 -5.19
CA LEU A 347 -39.25 35.35 -4.01
C LEU A 347 -38.07 36.31 -4.07
N VAL A 348 -37.70 36.79 -5.28
CA VAL A 348 -36.56 37.70 -5.49
C VAL A 348 -37.02 39.16 -5.27
N VAL A 349 -36.15 39.93 -4.62
CA VAL A 349 -36.36 41.38 -4.40
C VAL A 349 -36.63 42.07 -5.72
N SER A 350 -37.60 43.01 -5.74
CA SER A 350 -38.10 43.66 -6.96
C SER A 350 -36.97 44.27 -7.82
N ALA A 351 -35.97 44.86 -7.19
CA ALA A 351 -34.82 45.48 -7.85
C ALA A 351 -33.96 44.49 -8.67
N GLN A 352 -33.92 43.22 -8.30
CA GLN A 352 -33.10 42.19 -8.94
C GLN A 352 -33.90 41.14 -9.72
N ARG A 353 -35.23 41.23 -9.67
CA ARG A 353 -36.13 40.25 -10.28
C ARG A 353 -35.99 40.19 -11.81
N GLN A 354 -35.78 41.34 -12.45
CA GLN A 354 -35.62 41.40 -13.90
C GLN A 354 -34.33 40.71 -14.36
N GLU A 355 -33.19 40.96 -13.67
CA GLU A 355 -31.91 40.29 -13.92
C GLU A 355 -32.00 38.78 -13.66
N PHE A 356 -32.78 38.37 -12.67
CA PHE A 356 -33.02 36.95 -12.41
C PHE A 356 -33.80 36.28 -13.54
N VAL A 357 -34.86 36.90 -14.08
CA VAL A 357 -35.68 36.33 -15.15
C VAL A 357 -34.94 36.33 -16.50
N GLU A 358 -34.14 37.35 -16.79
CA GLU A 358 -33.31 37.45 -17.99
C GLU A 358 -32.08 36.51 -17.96
N GLY A 359 -31.76 35.93 -16.82
CA GLY A 359 -30.61 35.08 -16.57
C GLY A 359 -29.40 35.86 -16.07
N ILE A 360 -28.99 35.58 -14.84
CA ILE A 360 -27.88 36.27 -14.20
C ILE A 360 -26.56 35.95 -14.94
N LYS A 361 -25.96 36.98 -15.54
CA LYS A 361 -24.64 36.86 -16.20
C LYS A 361 -23.57 36.61 -15.13
N ARG A 362 -22.75 35.57 -15.33
CA ARG A 362 -21.68 35.13 -14.42
C ARG A 362 -20.36 35.05 -15.15
N GLU A 363 -19.30 35.47 -14.50
CA GLU A 363 -17.93 35.21 -14.94
C GLU A 363 -17.52 33.77 -14.56
N LYS A 364 -16.40 33.28 -15.11
CA LYS A 364 -15.96 31.89 -15.02
C LYS A 364 -15.85 31.35 -13.56
N ASN A 365 -15.53 32.21 -12.60
CA ASN A 365 -15.36 31.85 -11.17
C ASN A 365 -16.41 32.48 -10.26
N GLU A 366 -17.42 33.16 -10.81
CA GLU A 366 -18.50 33.74 -10.04
C GLU A 366 -19.56 32.73 -9.69
N ARG A 367 -20.04 32.83 -8.45
CA ARG A 367 -21.18 32.08 -7.93
C ARG A 367 -22.18 33.06 -7.34
N ILE A 368 -23.40 32.58 -7.18
CA ILE A 368 -24.48 33.36 -6.61
C ILE A 368 -24.80 32.81 -5.23
N ILE A 369 -24.95 33.71 -4.27
CA ILE A 369 -25.41 33.40 -2.94
C ILE A 369 -26.67 34.20 -2.67
N TRP A 370 -27.62 33.56 -2.03
CA TRP A 370 -28.91 34.14 -1.71
C TRP A 370 -28.96 34.47 -0.21
N ILE A 371 -29.33 35.73 0.09
CA ILE A 371 -29.52 36.20 1.45
C ILE A 371 -31.04 36.51 1.65
N ALA A 372 -31.56 36.14 2.80
CA ALA A 372 -32.93 36.37 3.15
C ALA A 372 -33.12 37.80 3.66
N GLU A 373 -33.85 38.63 2.93
CA GLU A 373 -34.35 39.92 3.40
C GLU A 373 -35.86 39.82 3.71
N GLY A 374 -36.19 39.40 4.93
CA GLY A 374 -37.57 39.15 5.34
C GLY A 374 -38.19 37.96 4.59
N LYS A 375 -39.21 38.19 3.76
CA LYS A 375 -39.86 37.19 2.89
C LYS A 375 -39.34 37.14 1.48
N GLN A 376 -38.29 37.91 1.17
CA GLN A 376 -37.70 37.97 -0.15
C GLN A 376 -36.21 37.61 -0.13
N LEU A 377 -35.69 37.27 -1.27
CA LEU A 377 -34.31 36.86 -1.48
C LEU A 377 -33.56 37.91 -2.26
N LYS A 378 -32.36 38.24 -1.83
CA LYS A 378 -31.43 39.10 -2.52
C LYS A 378 -30.22 38.24 -2.93
N PHE A 379 -29.82 38.30 -4.17
CA PHE A 379 -28.61 37.62 -4.61
C PHE A 379 -27.40 38.55 -4.54
N ILE A 380 -26.24 37.89 -4.23
CA ILE A 380 -24.94 38.53 -4.26
C ILE A 380 -24.04 37.67 -5.14
N LYS A 381 -23.30 38.33 -6.06
CA LYS A 381 -22.25 37.69 -6.85
C LYS A 381 -20.98 37.63 -6.02
N VAL A 382 -20.39 36.45 -5.93
CA VAL A 382 -19.18 36.17 -5.14
C VAL A 382 -18.17 35.39 -5.96
N LYS A 383 -16.87 35.59 -5.73
CA LYS A 383 -15.84 34.79 -6.34
C LYS A 383 -15.52 33.58 -5.46
N ALA A 384 -15.69 32.39 -6.02
CA ALA A 384 -15.40 31.15 -5.34
C ALA A 384 -13.88 30.85 -5.41
N GLY A 385 -13.32 30.48 -4.26
CA GLY A 385 -11.94 30.04 -4.09
C GLY A 385 -11.80 28.52 -3.99
N LEU A 386 -11.13 28.06 -2.95
CA LEU A 386 -10.91 26.64 -2.68
C LEU A 386 -12.25 25.97 -2.30
N ALA A 387 -12.65 24.98 -3.10
CA ALA A 387 -13.82 24.18 -2.82
C ALA A 387 -13.44 22.84 -2.17
N THR A 388 -14.21 22.45 -1.16
CA THR A 388 -14.12 21.15 -0.49
C THR A 388 -15.43 20.38 -0.67
N GLY A 389 -15.55 19.18 -0.11
CA GLY A 389 -16.78 18.38 -0.19
C GLY A 389 -18.00 19.10 0.37
N ASN A 390 -17.86 19.89 1.44
CA ASN A 390 -18.99 20.50 2.16
C ASN A 390 -19.06 22.03 2.03
N ALA A 391 -17.92 22.71 1.89
CA ALA A 391 -17.85 24.18 1.90
C ALA A 391 -16.92 24.69 0.79
N THR A 392 -17.15 25.95 0.40
CA THR A 392 -16.33 26.67 -0.57
C THR A 392 -15.89 28.00 0.00
N GLU A 393 -14.61 28.31 -0.15
CA GLU A 393 -14.01 29.61 0.18
C GLU A 393 -14.61 30.71 -0.68
N ILE A 394 -14.86 31.84 -0.09
CA ILE A 394 -15.29 33.06 -0.78
C ILE A 394 -14.16 34.08 -0.69
N ILE A 395 -13.59 34.44 -1.85
CA ILE A 395 -12.39 35.28 -1.93
C ILE A 395 -12.77 36.76 -1.98
N ASP A 396 -13.76 37.14 -2.78
CA ASP A 396 -14.09 38.52 -3.06
C ASP A 396 -15.60 38.69 -2.95
N SER A 397 -16.07 39.26 -1.83
CA SER A 397 -17.50 39.28 -1.53
C SER A 397 -17.80 40.37 -0.48
N PRO A 398 -18.96 41.03 -0.60
CA PRO A 398 -19.48 41.90 0.43
C PRO A 398 -20.01 41.17 1.68
N LEU A 399 -19.96 39.81 1.69
CA LEU A 399 -20.42 38.99 2.82
C LEU A 399 -19.55 39.18 4.06
N LYS A 400 -20.19 39.28 5.21
CA LYS A 400 -19.54 39.34 6.50
C LYS A 400 -19.79 38.08 7.29
N GLU A 401 -18.95 37.83 8.27
CA GLU A 401 -19.17 36.79 9.27
C GLU A 401 -20.47 37.05 10.01
N GLY A 402 -21.35 36.05 10.14
CA GLY A 402 -22.67 36.16 10.72
C GLY A 402 -23.80 36.43 9.73
N ASP A 403 -23.53 36.71 8.47
CA ASP A 403 -24.58 36.85 7.46
C ASP A 403 -25.32 35.52 7.27
N LEU A 404 -26.64 35.59 7.08
CA LEU A 404 -27.51 34.42 6.91
C LEU A 404 -27.70 34.12 5.42
N VAL A 405 -27.07 33.06 4.93
CA VAL A 405 -27.21 32.58 3.55
C VAL A 405 -28.25 31.46 3.45
N VAL A 406 -29.00 31.43 2.37
CA VAL A 406 -30.09 30.47 2.18
C VAL A 406 -29.57 29.21 1.51
N ASN A 407 -29.83 28.06 2.14
CA ASN A 407 -29.46 26.73 1.66
C ASN A 407 -30.63 26.02 0.96
N ALA A 408 -31.85 26.27 1.43
CA ALA A 408 -33.07 25.67 0.92
C ALA A 408 -34.29 26.51 1.27
N HIS A 409 -35.41 26.24 0.63
CA HIS A 409 -36.70 26.78 1.03
C HIS A 409 -37.74 25.65 1.14
N SER A 410 -38.77 25.90 1.95
CA SER A 410 -39.93 25.03 2.02
C SER A 410 -41.20 25.85 2.12
N ASP A 411 -42.27 25.43 1.44
CA ASP A 411 -43.57 26.03 1.58
C ASP A 411 -44.06 25.88 3.03
N ALA A 412 -44.53 26.97 3.63
CA ALA A 412 -45.02 26.98 5.04
C ALA A 412 -46.14 25.97 5.28
N ALA A 413 -46.90 25.61 4.25
CA ALA A 413 -47.92 24.58 4.27
C ALA A 413 -47.36 23.16 4.46
N VAL A 414 -46.20 22.89 3.87
CA VAL A 414 -45.49 21.59 3.97
C VAL A 414 -44.73 21.51 5.31
N ALA A 415 -44.14 22.61 5.77
CA ALA A 415 -43.44 22.69 7.06
C ALA A 415 -44.37 22.43 8.24
N LYS A 416 -45.59 22.98 8.22
CA LYS A 416 -46.63 22.70 9.24
C LYS A 416 -47.09 21.24 9.25
N LYS A 417 -47.11 20.55 8.13
CA LYS A 417 -47.45 19.11 8.06
C LYS A 417 -46.32 18.22 8.63
N ARG A 418 -45.05 18.61 8.48
CA ARG A 418 -43.91 17.85 9.03
C ARG A 418 -43.70 18.08 10.54
N GLY A 419 -44.00 19.26 11.05
CA GLY A 419 -43.91 19.56 12.49
C GLY A 419 -45.03 18.94 13.35
N GLY A 420 -46.11 18.45 12.74
CA GLY A 420 -47.28 17.85 13.42
C GLY A 420 -47.35 16.32 13.36
N ALA A 421 -46.52 15.66 12.61
CA ALA A 421 -46.45 14.21 12.56
C ALA A 421 -45.66 13.72 13.78
N LYS A 422 -46.39 13.41 14.86
CA LYS A 422 -45.87 12.48 15.89
C LYS A 422 -45.37 11.24 15.15
N THR A 423 -44.07 11.03 15.21
CA THR A 423 -43.44 9.80 14.73
C THR A 423 -43.99 8.65 15.56
N ASP A 424 -45.10 8.02 15.08
CA ASP A 424 -45.35 6.65 15.44
C ASP A 424 -44.12 5.84 14.97
N GLY A 425 -43.37 5.34 15.93
CA GLY A 425 -42.10 4.67 15.71
C GLY A 425 -42.21 3.33 14.98
N ARG A 426 -42.77 3.35 13.76
CA ARG A 426 -42.88 2.19 12.86
C ARG A 426 -42.05 2.43 11.64
N SER A 427 -41.01 1.61 11.53
CA SER A 427 -40.17 1.56 10.34
C SER A 427 -41.00 1.14 9.10
N PRO A 428 -40.82 1.81 7.93
CA PRO A 428 -41.50 1.45 6.66
C PRO A 428 -41.17 0.05 6.14
N PHE A 429 -40.19 -0.62 6.69
CA PHE A 429 -39.68 -1.92 6.25
C PHE A 429 -40.06 -3.11 7.14
N MET A 430 -41.00 -2.93 8.13
CA MET A 430 -41.52 -4.08 8.87
C MET A 430 -42.70 -4.73 8.14
N PRO A 431 -42.67 -6.07 7.88
CA PRO A 431 -43.81 -6.78 7.32
C PRO A 431 -45.02 -6.68 8.25
N GLN A 432 -46.17 -6.33 7.68
CA GLN A 432 -47.43 -6.29 8.44
C GLN A 432 -47.90 -7.70 8.77
N MET A 433 -47.96 -8.07 10.04
CA MET A 433 -48.65 -9.28 10.48
C MET A 433 -50.15 -9.09 10.35
N PRO A 434 -50.90 -10.04 9.81
CA PRO A 434 -52.35 -9.95 9.69
C PRO A 434 -53.02 -9.90 11.08
N LYS A 435 -53.96 -8.98 11.27
CA LYS A 435 -54.76 -8.84 12.49
C LYS A 435 -55.60 -10.12 12.70
N ARG A 436 -55.29 -10.89 13.74
CA ARG A 436 -56.06 -12.03 14.17
C ARG A 436 -57.42 -11.58 14.67
N ASN A 437 -58.50 -11.89 13.93
CA ASN A 437 -59.88 -11.57 14.28
C ASN A 437 -60.30 -12.38 15.52
N ARG A 438 -60.46 -11.73 16.67
CA ARG A 438 -60.96 -12.30 17.90
C ARG A 438 -62.47 -12.11 17.99
N ASN A 439 -63.22 -12.84 17.16
CA ASN A 439 -64.66 -12.98 17.34
C ASN A 439 -65.08 -14.39 16.88
N SER A 440 -65.01 -15.35 17.78
CA SER A 440 -65.91 -16.53 17.79
C SER A 440 -65.51 -17.45 18.95
N ALA A 441 -66.02 -17.17 20.12
CA ALA A 441 -66.24 -18.19 21.16
C ALA A 441 -67.28 -17.68 22.18
N LYS A 442 -68.53 -17.65 21.77
CA LYS A 442 -69.68 -17.81 22.68
C LYS A 442 -70.70 -18.71 21.94
N GLY A 443 -70.92 -19.86 22.48
CA GLY A 443 -72.04 -20.74 22.03
C GLY A 443 -71.67 -22.20 22.00
N LYS A 444 -71.93 -22.87 23.07
CA LYS A 444 -72.19 -24.23 23.49
C LYS A 444 -71.04 -25.04 24.04
#